data_eb6a90562ad736b831c5290a118666f2
#
_entry.id   eb6a90562ad736b831c5290a118666f2
#
_cell.length_a   1.000
_cell.length_b   1.000
_cell.length_c   1.000
_cell.angle_alpha   90.00
_cell.angle_beta   90.00
_cell.angle_gamma   90.00
#
_symmetry.space_group_name_H-M   'P 1'
#
loop_
_entity.id
_entity.type
_entity.pdbx_description
1 polymer ?
#
loop_
_entity_poly.entity_id
_entity_poly.type
_entity_poly.pdbx_seq_one_letter_code
_entity_poly.pdbx_strand_id
1 'polypeptide(L)'
;VCSQVGDGSMAYILSTPISRKIVVKTQYLFLFISISMMYVVIGLAAFGSGAISYMINPPATLNFGTVALRTILYCFGSYLSMFALAGVCYGASTFFTKPRNSIAVGGGFCVLCFLCTMLGLFGNKVFVSVGIGVRAMNVFNYATIYSLVDTESMGNFAKAVNGIANVTISYAWIWKCAILIVIGGVFAYIGSVRFIKKDLPL
;
A
#
# COMPACT_ATOMS: atom_id res chain seq x y z
N VAL A 1 -12.65 -12.00 7.86
CA VAL A 1 -12.76 -12.45 9.27
C VAL A 1 -14.10 -12.03 9.86
N CYS A 2 -14.38 -10.73 9.92
CA CYS A 2 -15.57 -10.20 10.58
C CYS A 2 -16.89 -10.71 9.96
N SER A 3 -16.99 -10.82 8.63
CA SER A 3 -18.16 -11.37 7.95
C SER A 3 -18.42 -12.82 8.36
N GLN A 4 -17.39 -13.65 8.36
CA GLN A 4 -17.50 -15.07 8.75
C GLN A 4 -17.94 -15.27 10.21
N VAL A 5 -17.55 -14.32 11.09
CA VAL A 5 -18.03 -14.32 12.49
C VAL A 5 -19.49 -13.88 12.55
N GLY A 6 -19.88 -12.85 11.79
CA GLY A 6 -21.23 -12.32 11.75
C GLY A 6 -22.27 -13.30 11.16
N ASP A 7 -21.87 -14.06 10.15
CA ASP A 7 -22.72 -15.02 9.44
C ASP A 7 -22.77 -16.41 10.12
N GLY A 8 -22.08 -16.58 11.25
CA GLY A 8 -22.03 -17.86 11.99
C GLY A 8 -21.18 -18.96 11.32
N SER A 9 -20.63 -18.72 10.12
CA SER A 9 -19.79 -19.70 9.42
C SER A 9 -18.50 -20.02 10.17
N MET A 10 -18.03 -19.11 11.00
CA MET A 10 -16.88 -19.32 11.87
C MET A 10 -17.17 -20.39 12.96
N ALA A 11 -18.38 -20.48 13.48
CA ALA A 11 -18.77 -21.50 14.44
C ALA A 11 -18.66 -22.90 13.83
N TYR A 12 -19.07 -23.06 12.56
CA TYR A 12 -18.91 -24.30 11.82
C TYR A 12 -17.44 -24.71 11.62
N ILE A 13 -16.57 -23.75 11.26
CA ILE A 13 -15.13 -24.00 11.09
C ILE A 13 -14.48 -24.37 12.45
N LEU A 14 -14.91 -23.76 13.54
CA LEU A 14 -14.37 -24.00 14.88
C LEU A 14 -14.95 -25.27 15.55
N SER A 15 -16.01 -25.86 15.01
CA SER A 15 -16.49 -27.17 15.43
C SER A 15 -15.58 -28.31 14.96
N THR A 16 -14.74 -28.05 13.95
CA THR A 16 -13.66 -28.95 13.54
C THR A 16 -12.43 -28.78 14.46
N PRO A 17 -11.55 -29.79 14.62
CA PRO A 17 -10.38 -29.72 15.51
C PRO A 17 -9.27 -28.80 14.97
N ILE A 18 -9.65 -27.63 14.45
CA ILE A 18 -8.71 -26.64 13.88
C ILE A 18 -8.46 -25.53 14.90
N SER A 19 -7.20 -25.23 15.18
CA SER A 19 -6.84 -24.15 16.10
C SER A 19 -7.11 -22.78 15.50
N ARG A 20 -7.62 -21.85 16.30
CA ARG A 20 -7.87 -20.44 15.90
C ARG A 20 -6.65 -19.77 15.29
N LYS A 21 -5.44 -20.15 15.75
CA LYS A 21 -4.17 -19.64 15.21
C LYS A 21 -3.97 -19.98 13.73
N ILE A 22 -4.36 -21.19 13.33
CA ILE A 22 -4.25 -21.64 11.94
C ILE A 22 -5.18 -20.83 11.05
N VAL A 23 -6.43 -20.63 11.47
CA VAL A 23 -7.43 -19.85 10.72
C VAL A 23 -6.94 -18.43 10.45
N VAL A 24 -6.46 -17.73 11.48
CA VAL A 24 -5.92 -16.36 11.36
C VAL A 24 -4.72 -16.31 10.42
N LYS A 25 -3.77 -17.25 10.58
CA LYS A 25 -2.58 -17.32 9.74
C LYS A 25 -2.94 -17.56 8.27
N THR A 26 -3.87 -18.45 8.01
CA THR A 26 -4.34 -18.75 6.64
C THR A 26 -5.01 -17.55 6.00
N GLN A 27 -5.85 -16.82 6.72
CA GLN A 27 -6.51 -15.62 6.20
C GLN A 27 -5.52 -14.49 5.90
N TYR A 28 -4.54 -14.29 6.78
CA TYR A 28 -3.48 -13.30 6.54
C TYR A 28 -2.60 -13.69 5.34
N LEU A 29 -2.24 -14.98 5.24
CA LEU A 29 -1.48 -15.50 4.11
C LEU A 29 -2.24 -15.33 2.79
N PHE A 30 -3.54 -15.66 2.79
CA PHE A 30 -4.40 -15.48 1.61
C PHE A 30 -4.45 -14.01 1.16
N LEU A 31 -4.61 -13.07 2.10
CA LEU A 31 -4.60 -11.64 1.82
C LEU A 31 -3.25 -11.21 1.21
N PHE A 32 -2.14 -11.66 1.79
CA PHE A 32 -0.80 -11.36 1.28
C PHE A 32 -0.58 -11.88 -0.13
N ILE A 33 -0.95 -13.14 -0.41
CA ILE A 33 -0.82 -13.77 -1.72
C ILE A 33 -1.70 -13.04 -2.75
N SER A 34 -2.94 -12.70 -2.39
CA SER A 34 -3.88 -12.00 -3.28
C SER A 34 -3.34 -10.63 -3.71
N ILE A 35 -2.81 -9.84 -2.77
CA ILE A 35 -2.18 -8.54 -3.08
C ILE A 35 -0.95 -8.75 -3.96
N SER A 36 -0.09 -9.71 -3.63
CA SER A 36 1.12 -9.98 -4.41
C SER A 36 0.80 -10.39 -5.84
N MET A 37 -0.20 -11.25 -6.03
CA MET A 37 -0.64 -11.69 -7.37
C MET A 37 -1.18 -10.52 -8.20
N MET A 38 -1.99 -9.65 -7.57
CA MET A 38 -2.50 -8.43 -8.22
C MET A 38 -1.35 -7.52 -8.66
N TYR A 39 -0.34 -7.31 -7.80
CA TYR A 39 0.79 -6.44 -8.12
C TYR A 39 1.76 -7.03 -9.15
N VAL A 40 1.85 -8.35 -9.28
CA VAL A 40 2.58 -8.98 -10.39
C VAL A 40 1.93 -8.60 -11.72
N VAL A 41 0.61 -8.69 -11.83
CA VAL A 41 -0.12 -8.31 -13.06
C VAL A 41 0.04 -6.81 -13.36
N ILE A 42 -0.14 -5.94 -12.35
CA ILE A 42 0.05 -4.49 -12.50
C ILE A 42 1.48 -4.16 -12.90
N GLY A 43 2.47 -4.82 -12.28
CA GLY A 43 3.89 -4.63 -12.59
C GLY A 43 4.25 -5.01 -14.02
N LEU A 44 3.73 -6.13 -14.51
CA LEU A 44 3.91 -6.56 -15.90
C LEU A 44 3.28 -5.57 -16.87
N ALA A 45 2.06 -5.10 -16.58
CA ALA A 45 1.37 -4.11 -17.41
C ALA A 45 2.12 -2.77 -17.42
N ALA A 46 2.58 -2.30 -16.26
CA ALA A 46 3.34 -1.06 -16.14
C ALA A 46 4.69 -1.15 -16.86
N PHE A 47 5.38 -2.28 -16.76
CA PHE A 47 6.63 -2.51 -17.47
C PHE A 47 6.41 -2.56 -18.97
N GLY A 48 5.39 -3.27 -19.44
CA GLY A 48 5.01 -3.33 -20.85
C GLY A 48 4.67 -1.95 -21.44
N SER A 49 3.85 -1.17 -20.75
CA SER A 49 3.51 0.20 -21.17
C SER A 49 4.71 1.12 -21.20
N GLY A 50 5.63 1.00 -20.22
CA GLY A 50 6.89 1.74 -20.18
C GLY A 50 7.82 1.39 -21.35
N ALA A 51 7.93 0.11 -21.69
CA ALA A 51 8.73 -0.36 -22.82
C ALA A 51 8.16 0.13 -24.18
N ILE A 52 6.86 0.05 -24.36
CA ILE A 52 6.18 0.56 -25.58
C ILE A 52 6.37 2.08 -25.70
N SER A 53 6.17 2.83 -24.62
CA SER A 53 6.37 4.28 -24.61
C SER A 53 7.80 4.68 -24.97
N TYR A 54 8.79 3.91 -24.49
CA TYR A 54 10.19 4.12 -24.83
C TYR A 54 10.50 3.84 -26.30
N MET A 55 9.85 2.83 -26.91
CA MET A 55 10.02 2.50 -28.33
C MET A 55 9.42 3.55 -29.25
N ILE A 56 8.27 4.16 -28.87
CA ILE A 56 7.60 5.17 -29.69
C ILE A 56 8.30 6.53 -29.60
N ASN A 57 8.66 6.95 -28.39
CA ASN A 57 9.30 8.24 -28.12
C ASN A 57 10.49 8.05 -27.16
N PRO A 58 11.67 7.66 -27.66
CA PRO A 58 12.83 7.50 -26.79
C PRO A 58 13.24 8.86 -26.22
N PRO A 59 13.20 9.06 -24.90
CA PRO A 59 13.63 10.30 -24.28
C PRO A 59 15.15 10.46 -24.45
N ALA A 60 15.59 11.59 -24.97
CA ALA A 60 16.99 11.85 -25.30
C ALA A 60 17.95 11.74 -24.11
N THR A 61 17.44 11.81 -22.88
CA THR A 61 18.23 11.83 -21.63
C THR A 61 18.11 10.57 -20.77
N LEU A 62 17.26 9.60 -21.14
CA LEU A 62 16.98 8.43 -20.33
C LEU A 62 17.25 7.13 -21.10
N ASN A 63 18.11 6.29 -20.54
CA ASN A 63 18.34 4.94 -21.04
C ASN A 63 17.15 4.01 -20.68
N PHE A 64 16.91 2.97 -21.50
CA PHE A 64 15.89 1.96 -21.22
C PHE A 64 16.03 1.35 -19.81
N GLY A 65 17.28 1.11 -19.36
CA GLY A 65 17.54 0.62 -18.01
C GLY A 65 17.02 1.54 -16.90
N THR A 66 17.07 2.87 -17.10
CA THR A 66 16.54 3.86 -16.15
C THR A 66 15.02 3.79 -16.07
N VAL A 67 14.35 3.65 -17.22
CA VAL A 67 12.88 3.53 -17.27
C VAL A 67 12.44 2.24 -16.60
N ALA A 68 13.09 1.13 -16.92
CA ALA A 68 12.81 -0.18 -16.32
C ALA A 68 12.99 -0.18 -14.79
N LEU A 69 14.14 0.29 -14.30
CA LEU A 69 14.43 0.34 -12.86
C LEU A 69 13.46 1.26 -12.12
N ARG A 70 13.15 2.43 -12.70
CA ARG A 70 12.17 3.37 -12.14
C ARG A 70 10.78 2.73 -12.01
N THR A 71 10.33 2.02 -13.05
CA THR A 71 9.02 1.32 -13.02
C THR A 71 8.98 0.25 -11.94
N ILE A 72 10.04 -0.56 -11.82
CA ILE A 72 10.14 -1.59 -10.78
C ILE A 72 10.10 -0.97 -9.38
N LEU A 73 10.85 0.10 -9.13
CA LEU A 73 10.86 0.77 -7.82
C LEU A 73 9.50 1.37 -7.48
N TYR A 74 8.79 1.96 -8.45
CA TYR A 74 7.47 2.52 -8.23
C TYR A 74 6.42 1.44 -7.95
N CYS A 75 6.46 0.30 -8.66
CA CYS A 75 5.60 -0.84 -8.38
C CYS A 75 5.88 -1.40 -7.00
N PHE A 76 7.14 -1.49 -6.58
CA PHE A 76 7.52 -1.95 -5.26
C PHE A 76 7.04 -1.01 -4.15
N GLY A 77 7.23 0.31 -4.30
CA GLY A 77 6.73 1.30 -3.35
C GLY A 77 5.21 1.27 -3.22
N SER A 78 4.49 1.18 -4.35
CA SER A 78 3.04 1.06 -4.37
C SER A 78 2.55 -0.24 -3.74
N TYR A 79 3.24 -1.35 -3.96
CA TYR A 79 2.95 -2.63 -3.30
C TYR A 79 3.06 -2.50 -1.77
N LEU A 80 4.11 -1.87 -1.25
CA LEU A 80 4.29 -1.68 0.19
C LEU A 80 3.21 -0.78 0.79
N SER A 81 2.77 0.26 0.08
CA SER A 81 1.69 1.12 0.56
C SER A 81 0.36 0.37 0.65
N MET A 82 0.05 -0.47 -0.33
CA MET A 82 -1.15 -1.33 -0.29
C MET A 82 -1.05 -2.41 0.78
N PHE A 83 0.14 -2.97 1.00
CA PHE A 83 0.37 -3.90 2.09
C PHE A 83 0.12 -3.25 3.46
N ALA A 84 0.61 -2.02 3.68
CA ALA A 84 0.36 -1.28 4.90
C ALA A 84 -1.14 -1.01 5.11
N LEU A 85 -1.84 -0.55 4.06
CA LEU A 85 -3.28 -0.29 4.10
C LEU A 85 -4.09 -1.56 4.38
N ALA A 86 -3.73 -2.66 3.72
CA ALA A 86 -4.37 -3.96 3.93
C ALA A 86 -4.16 -4.49 5.36
N GLY A 87 -2.97 -4.26 5.94
CA GLY A 87 -2.69 -4.58 7.35
C GLY A 87 -3.60 -3.82 8.30
N VAL A 88 -3.82 -2.52 8.08
CA VAL A 88 -4.76 -1.71 8.86
C VAL A 88 -6.19 -2.22 8.72
N CYS A 89 -6.66 -2.50 7.51
CA CYS A 89 -7.99 -3.04 7.25
C CYS A 89 -8.20 -4.43 7.87
N TYR A 90 -7.16 -5.28 7.80
CA TYR A 90 -7.18 -6.58 8.46
C TYR A 90 -7.28 -6.43 9.99
N GLY A 91 -6.49 -5.52 10.58
CA GLY A 91 -6.60 -5.17 11.99
C GLY A 91 -8.02 -4.72 12.34
N ALA A 92 -8.58 -3.76 11.62
CA ALA A 92 -9.96 -3.31 11.82
C ALA A 92 -10.97 -4.47 11.75
N SER A 93 -10.80 -5.39 10.79
CA SER A 93 -11.66 -6.56 10.63
C SER A 93 -11.65 -7.52 11.83
N THR A 94 -10.56 -7.60 12.58
CA THR A 94 -10.45 -8.47 13.76
C THR A 94 -10.97 -7.82 15.04
N PHE A 95 -10.99 -6.48 15.10
CA PHE A 95 -11.50 -5.75 16.27
C PHE A 95 -13.02 -5.83 16.40
N PHE A 96 -13.74 -5.73 15.30
CA PHE A 96 -15.21 -5.69 15.31
C PHE A 96 -15.82 -7.08 15.19
N THR A 97 -17.01 -7.26 15.80
CA THR A 97 -17.83 -8.46 15.65
C THR A 97 -18.86 -8.31 14.54
N LYS A 98 -19.36 -7.08 14.35
CA LYS A 98 -20.36 -6.78 13.32
C LYS A 98 -19.68 -6.37 12.02
N PRO A 99 -19.96 -7.02 10.88
CA PRO A 99 -19.35 -6.71 9.57
C PRO A 99 -19.51 -5.24 9.17
N ARG A 100 -20.70 -4.66 9.44
CA ARG A 100 -21.01 -3.26 9.13
C ARG A 100 -20.01 -2.29 9.78
N ASN A 101 -19.67 -2.49 11.04
CA ASN A 101 -18.75 -1.60 11.75
C ASN A 101 -17.31 -1.78 11.25
N SER A 102 -16.91 -3.00 10.92
CA SER A 102 -15.59 -3.29 10.34
C SER A 102 -15.39 -2.61 8.98
N ILE A 103 -16.40 -2.69 8.10
CA ILE A 103 -16.38 -2.04 6.79
C ILE A 103 -16.39 -0.52 6.94
N ALA A 104 -17.19 0.01 7.87
CA ALA A 104 -17.24 1.45 8.11
C ALA A 104 -15.88 2.02 8.55
N VAL A 105 -15.18 1.35 9.47
CA VAL A 105 -13.87 1.82 9.96
C VAL A 105 -12.75 1.55 8.96
N GLY A 106 -12.64 0.32 8.44
CA GLY A 106 -11.58 -0.03 7.49
C GLY A 106 -11.76 0.67 6.14
N GLY A 107 -12.97 0.63 5.59
CA GLY A 107 -13.31 1.30 4.33
C GLY A 107 -13.27 2.83 4.47
N GLY A 108 -13.79 3.38 5.57
CA GLY A 108 -13.73 4.81 5.87
C GLY A 108 -12.29 5.32 5.95
N PHE A 109 -11.40 4.55 6.57
CA PHE A 109 -9.97 4.88 6.61
C PHE A 109 -9.33 4.88 5.20
N CYS A 110 -9.67 3.90 4.35
CA CYS A 110 -9.20 3.87 2.97
C CYS A 110 -9.68 5.09 2.17
N VAL A 111 -10.97 5.43 2.28
CA VAL A 111 -11.55 6.60 1.61
C VAL A 111 -10.91 7.89 2.11
N LEU A 112 -10.70 8.02 3.42
CA LEU A 112 -10.02 9.17 4.02
C LEU A 112 -8.61 9.32 3.48
N CYS A 113 -7.81 8.25 3.46
CA CYS A 113 -6.46 8.27 2.88
C CYS A 113 -6.49 8.68 1.40
N PHE A 114 -7.46 8.18 0.63
CA PHE A 114 -7.62 8.52 -0.78
C PHE A 114 -7.97 10.00 -0.96
N LEU A 115 -8.94 10.51 -0.22
CA LEU A 115 -9.33 11.94 -0.27
C LEU A 115 -8.17 12.85 0.14
N CYS A 116 -7.46 12.52 1.21
CA CYS A 116 -6.28 13.30 1.63
C CYS A 116 -5.19 13.29 0.55
N THR A 117 -4.98 12.18 -0.15
CA THR A 117 -4.02 12.10 -1.25
C THR A 117 -4.44 12.98 -2.43
N MET A 118 -5.74 12.96 -2.78
CA MET A 118 -6.28 13.83 -3.83
C MET A 118 -6.14 15.32 -3.47
N LEU A 119 -6.49 15.70 -2.23
CA LEU A 119 -6.34 17.09 -1.75
C LEU A 119 -4.87 17.50 -1.69
N GLY A 120 -3.99 16.61 -1.24
CA GLY A 120 -2.55 16.84 -1.18
C GLY A 120 -1.90 17.06 -2.55
N LEU A 121 -2.48 16.47 -3.60
CA LEU A 121 -2.02 16.69 -4.98
C LEU A 121 -2.08 18.18 -5.37
N PHE A 122 -3.15 18.89 -4.97
CA PHE A 122 -3.30 20.31 -5.21
C PHE A 122 -2.31 21.17 -4.41
N GLY A 123 -1.67 20.63 -3.39
CA GLY A 123 -0.58 21.28 -2.66
C GLY A 123 0.79 21.15 -3.32
N ASN A 124 0.91 20.39 -4.41
CA ASN A 124 2.17 20.17 -5.11
C ASN A 124 2.67 21.48 -5.76
N LYS A 125 4.00 21.67 -5.74
CA LYS A 125 4.67 22.88 -6.29
C LYS A 125 4.25 23.18 -7.73
N VAL A 126 4.03 22.15 -8.55
CA VAL A 126 3.62 22.28 -9.95
C VAL A 126 2.24 22.92 -10.07
N PHE A 127 1.25 22.44 -9.30
CA PHE A 127 -0.11 23.01 -9.33
C PHE A 127 -0.17 24.41 -8.71
N VAL A 128 0.65 24.65 -7.69
CA VAL A 128 0.78 25.99 -7.09
C VAL A 128 1.39 27.00 -8.06
N SER A 129 2.39 26.61 -8.87
CA SER A 129 3.02 27.50 -9.86
C SER A 129 2.10 27.85 -11.03
N VAL A 130 1.15 26.97 -11.36
CA VAL A 130 0.11 27.20 -12.40
C VAL A 130 -1.09 27.99 -11.86
N GLY A 131 -1.12 28.28 -10.56
CA GLY A 131 -2.20 29.06 -9.93
C GLY A 131 -3.46 28.25 -9.58
N ILE A 132 -3.45 26.93 -9.77
CA ILE A 132 -4.59 26.04 -9.49
C ILE A 132 -4.51 25.47 -8.06
N GLY A 133 -3.32 25.42 -7.47
CA GLY A 133 -3.06 24.81 -6.17
C GLY A 133 -2.90 25.83 -5.03
N VAL A 134 -3.16 25.37 -3.80
CA VAL A 134 -2.96 26.15 -2.57
C VAL A 134 -1.90 25.45 -1.71
N ARG A 135 -0.85 26.18 -1.30
CA ARG A 135 0.25 25.63 -0.47
C ARG A 135 -0.22 24.94 0.82
N ALA A 136 -1.29 25.46 1.43
CA ALA A 136 -1.86 24.88 2.65
C ALA A 136 -2.34 23.44 2.46
N MET A 137 -2.74 23.05 1.24
CA MET A 137 -3.18 21.68 0.95
C MET A 137 -2.07 20.64 0.99
N ASN A 138 -0.79 21.05 1.00
CA ASN A 138 0.34 20.14 1.17
C ASN A 138 0.33 19.42 2.54
N VAL A 139 -0.36 19.97 3.55
CA VAL A 139 -0.53 19.32 4.86
C VAL A 139 -1.24 17.97 4.75
N PHE A 140 -2.16 17.83 3.81
CA PHE A 140 -2.87 16.56 3.59
C PHE A 140 -1.96 15.44 3.11
N ASN A 141 -0.85 15.74 2.43
CA ASN A 141 0.13 14.73 2.05
C ASN A 141 0.75 14.04 3.28
N TYR A 142 0.93 14.75 4.39
CA TYR A 142 1.50 14.16 5.62
C TYR A 142 0.49 13.28 6.38
N ALA A 143 -0.80 13.40 6.09
CA ALA A 143 -1.86 12.61 6.71
C ALA A 143 -2.10 11.25 6.04
N THR A 144 -1.40 10.93 4.95
CA THR A 144 -1.66 9.72 4.16
C THR A 144 -0.50 8.73 4.22
N ILE A 145 -0.84 7.43 4.21
CA ILE A 145 0.15 6.34 4.08
C ILE A 145 0.86 6.43 2.71
N TYR A 146 0.17 6.92 1.68
CA TYR A 146 0.73 7.05 0.33
C TYR A 146 1.87 8.05 0.23
N SER A 147 1.94 9.05 1.11
CA SER A 147 3.04 10.03 1.14
C SER A 147 4.39 9.42 1.54
N LEU A 148 4.36 8.24 2.17
CA LEU A 148 5.58 7.49 2.46
C LEU A 148 6.19 6.84 1.21
N VAL A 149 5.46 6.77 0.09
CA VAL A 149 6.02 6.36 -1.20
C VAL A 149 6.71 7.56 -1.84
N ASP A 150 8.02 7.66 -1.65
CA ASP A 150 8.84 8.76 -2.17
C ASP A 150 9.26 8.49 -3.62
N THR A 151 8.35 8.80 -4.54
CA THR A 151 8.56 8.59 -5.98
C THR A 151 9.71 9.45 -6.54
N GLU A 152 9.97 10.61 -5.94
CA GLU A 152 11.07 11.51 -6.37
C GLU A 152 12.43 10.89 -6.02
N SER A 153 12.63 10.46 -4.78
CA SER A 153 13.86 9.80 -4.34
C SER A 153 14.12 8.49 -5.08
N MET A 154 13.07 7.68 -5.32
CA MET A 154 13.16 6.44 -6.12
C MET A 154 13.53 6.73 -7.58
N GLY A 155 12.95 7.78 -8.18
CA GLY A 155 13.26 8.20 -9.54
C GLY A 155 14.70 8.71 -9.69
N ASN A 156 15.18 9.47 -8.72
CA ASN A 156 16.55 9.97 -8.69
C ASN A 156 17.56 8.85 -8.48
N PHE A 157 17.26 7.88 -7.63
CA PHE A 157 18.07 6.68 -7.45
C PHE A 157 18.20 5.88 -8.76
N ALA A 158 17.09 5.67 -9.49
CA ALA A 158 17.11 4.97 -10.77
C ALA A 158 17.96 5.68 -11.83
N LYS A 159 17.96 7.02 -11.84
CA LYS A 159 18.82 7.82 -12.73
C LYS A 159 20.29 7.70 -12.36
N ALA A 160 20.61 7.79 -11.08
CA ALA A 160 21.99 7.73 -10.58
C ALA A 160 22.63 6.37 -10.85
N VAL A 161 21.92 5.25 -10.66
CA VAL A 161 22.42 3.90 -10.94
C VAL A 161 22.78 3.72 -12.43
N ASN A 162 22.06 4.38 -13.32
CA ASN A 162 22.31 4.31 -14.78
C ASN A 162 23.27 5.42 -15.29
N GLY A 163 24.03 6.05 -14.41
CA GLY A 163 25.12 6.96 -14.79
C GLY A 163 24.69 8.34 -15.29
N ILE A 164 23.46 8.78 -15.00
CA ILE A 164 23.02 10.14 -15.36
C ILE A 164 23.64 11.12 -14.37
N ALA A 165 24.53 11.97 -14.85
CA ALA A 165 25.24 12.99 -14.06
C ALA A 165 24.27 14.03 -13.45
N ASN A 166 24.66 14.60 -12.30
CA ASN A 166 23.97 15.69 -11.59
C ASN A 166 22.66 15.32 -10.88
N VAL A 167 22.51 14.08 -10.40
CA VAL A 167 21.37 13.69 -9.57
C VAL A 167 21.83 13.43 -8.14
N THR A 168 21.23 14.14 -7.17
CA THR A 168 21.48 13.88 -5.74
C THR A 168 20.85 12.56 -5.34
N ILE A 169 21.66 11.61 -4.89
CA ILE A 169 21.17 10.32 -4.40
C ILE A 169 20.61 10.53 -3.01
N SER A 170 19.30 10.32 -2.86
CA SER A 170 18.63 10.29 -1.56
C SER A 170 18.20 8.88 -1.24
N TYR A 171 18.64 8.37 -0.11
CA TYR A 171 18.22 7.06 0.41
C TYR A 171 16.95 7.15 1.29
N ALA A 172 16.28 8.31 1.28
CA ALA A 172 15.10 8.57 2.10
C ALA A 172 13.96 7.57 1.83
N TRP A 173 13.86 7.00 0.64
CA TRP A 173 12.85 6.01 0.28
C TRP A 173 13.00 4.69 1.05
N ILE A 174 14.22 4.29 1.46
CA ILE A 174 14.48 3.01 2.11
C ILE A 174 13.82 2.98 3.51
N TRP A 175 14.06 4.01 4.32
CA TRP A 175 13.48 4.06 5.66
C TRP A 175 11.97 4.27 5.63
N LYS A 176 11.45 5.00 4.63
CA LYS A 176 10.00 5.15 4.40
C LYS A 176 9.35 3.82 4.04
N CYS A 177 9.99 3.01 3.17
CA CYS A 177 9.55 1.65 2.88
C CYS A 177 9.58 0.76 4.14
N ALA A 178 10.61 0.87 4.98
CA ALA A 178 10.68 0.15 6.25
C ALA A 178 9.50 0.51 7.18
N ILE A 179 9.14 1.79 7.29
CA ILE A 179 7.96 2.22 8.05
C ILE A 179 6.67 1.60 7.51
N LEU A 180 6.49 1.54 6.19
CA LEU A 180 5.31 0.91 5.59
C LEU A 180 5.18 -0.57 5.97
N ILE A 181 6.30 -1.31 5.94
CA ILE A 181 6.34 -2.71 6.36
C ILE A 181 5.99 -2.85 7.84
N VAL A 182 6.53 -1.98 8.68
CA VAL A 182 6.26 -1.98 10.13
C VAL A 182 4.78 -1.68 10.39
N ILE A 183 4.20 -0.67 9.75
CA ILE A 183 2.78 -0.35 9.90
C ILE A 183 1.92 -1.55 9.52
N GLY A 184 2.11 -2.12 8.31
CA GLY A 184 1.33 -3.28 7.86
C GLY A 184 1.48 -4.49 8.77
N GLY A 185 2.72 -4.82 9.17
CA GLY A 185 3.03 -5.95 10.03
C GLY A 185 2.49 -5.81 11.46
N VAL A 186 2.65 -4.63 12.06
CA VAL A 186 2.19 -4.37 13.44
C VAL A 186 0.66 -4.44 13.53
N PHE A 187 -0.07 -3.79 12.62
CA PHE A 187 -1.54 -3.86 12.62
C PHE A 187 -2.05 -5.27 12.35
N ALA A 188 -1.42 -6.01 11.45
CA ALA A 188 -1.76 -7.41 11.19
C ALA A 188 -1.47 -8.30 12.41
N TYR A 189 -0.35 -8.10 13.09
CA TYR A 189 0.02 -8.83 14.30
C TYR A 189 -0.96 -8.55 15.45
N ILE A 190 -1.20 -7.28 15.75
CA ILE A 190 -2.15 -6.86 16.80
C ILE A 190 -3.53 -7.45 16.53
N GLY A 191 -4.01 -7.35 15.28
CA GLY A 191 -5.27 -7.94 14.86
C GLY A 191 -5.33 -9.45 15.09
N SER A 192 -4.27 -10.15 14.72
CA SER A 192 -4.16 -11.61 14.89
C SER A 192 -4.19 -12.04 16.36
N VAL A 193 -3.42 -11.36 17.22
CA VAL A 193 -3.38 -11.65 18.67
C VAL A 193 -4.73 -11.39 19.30
N ARG A 194 -5.39 -10.29 18.93
CA ARG A 194 -6.69 -9.95 19.48
C ARG A 194 -7.77 -10.94 19.07
N PHE A 195 -7.78 -11.41 17.83
CA PHE A 195 -8.73 -12.42 17.37
C PHE A 195 -8.58 -13.75 18.13
N ILE A 196 -7.34 -14.18 18.41
CA ILE A 196 -7.09 -15.43 19.17
C ILE A 196 -7.64 -15.35 20.58
N LYS A 197 -7.56 -14.16 21.22
CA LYS A 197 -8.01 -13.92 22.60
C LYS A 197 -9.50 -13.56 22.72
N LYS A 198 -10.18 -13.32 21.59
CA LYS A 198 -11.57 -12.89 21.57
C LYS A 198 -12.50 -14.05 21.88
N ASP A 199 -13.40 -13.84 22.85
CA ASP A 199 -14.51 -14.75 23.08
C ASP A 199 -15.50 -14.61 21.93
N LEU A 200 -15.60 -15.65 21.13
CA LEU A 200 -16.58 -15.72 20.04
C LEU A 200 -17.88 -16.25 20.62
N PRO A 201 -19.02 -15.58 20.36
CA PRO A 201 -20.33 -16.15 20.68
C PRO A 201 -20.48 -17.42 19.83
N LEU A 202 -20.38 -18.55 20.49
CA LEU A 202 -20.65 -19.88 19.94
C LEU A 202 -22.15 -20.17 20.07
#